data_6b8c703bab6e12081edc9e5c0694d2af
#
_entry.id   6b8c703bab6e12081edc9e5c0694d2af
#
_cell.length_a   1.000
_cell.length_b   1.000
_cell.length_c   1.000
_cell.angle_alpha   90.00
_cell.angle_beta   90.00
_cell.angle_gamma   90.00
#
_symmetry.space_group_name_H-M   'P 1'
#
loop_
_entity.id
_entity.type
_entity.pdbx_description
1 polymer ?
#
loop_
_entity_poly.entity_id
_entity_poly.type
_entity_poly.pdbx_seq_one_letter_code
_entity_poly.pdbx_strand_id
1 'polypeptide(L)'
;MSCHCDLLPHDQLFRLILPFLLLALAPHALAQPAANNFPHLPELLQYQASKSKQGTRWAPFRKYAMRRMRLPEPIDASNNHLWGYHVSLPDSSFQASRPLDRQLKADGPLAFAVIDHPAGSLQLVFWDKRIYRHYAEWIARIGFTLSSQRPSSNILSYRKEGLSIHIDITIWADCYLMEISG
;
A
#
# COMPACT_ATOMS: atom_id res chain seq x y z
N MET A 1 -41.04 -18.25 63.14
CA MET A 1 -40.93 -17.60 61.83
C MET A 1 -39.58 -17.93 61.28
N SER A 2 -39.50 -18.98 60.45
CA SER A 2 -38.25 -19.41 59.81
C SER A 2 -38.18 -18.86 58.36
N CYS A 3 -37.22 -18.00 58.08
CA CYS A 3 -36.93 -17.56 56.72
C CYS A 3 -36.06 -18.63 55.99
N HIS A 4 -36.65 -19.31 55.05
CA HIS A 4 -35.94 -20.13 54.11
C HIS A 4 -35.36 -19.18 53.01
N CYS A 5 -34.05 -19.07 52.96
CA CYS A 5 -33.37 -18.49 51.81
C CYS A 5 -33.12 -19.64 50.81
N ASP A 6 -33.93 -19.69 49.76
CA ASP A 6 -33.66 -20.56 48.61
C ASP A 6 -32.47 -20.03 47.85
N LEU A 7 -31.30 -20.68 48.02
CA LEU A 7 -30.14 -20.51 47.19
C LEU A 7 -30.41 -21.18 45.84
N LEU A 8 -30.46 -20.40 44.79
CA LEU A 8 -30.52 -20.86 43.42
C LEU A 8 -29.34 -21.86 43.13
N PRO A 9 -29.61 -23.02 42.50
CA PRO A 9 -28.59 -24.00 42.25
C PRO A 9 -27.52 -23.44 41.30
N HIS A 10 -26.25 -23.61 41.68
CA HIS A 10 -25.06 -23.14 40.99
C HIS A 10 -25.00 -23.50 39.49
N ASP A 11 -25.73 -24.52 39.08
CA ASP A 11 -25.78 -25.02 37.71
C ASP A 11 -26.53 -24.09 36.73
N GLN A 12 -27.47 -23.30 37.24
CA GLN A 12 -28.22 -22.37 36.39
C GLN A 12 -27.46 -21.08 36.13
N LEU A 13 -26.61 -20.64 37.06
CA LEU A 13 -25.78 -19.47 36.87
C LEU A 13 -24.70 -19.71 35.77
N PHE A 14 -24.12 -20.92 35.72
CA PHE A 14 -23.14 -21.29 34.72
C PHE A 14 -23.72 -21.33 33.30
N ARG A 15 -24.97 -21.74 33.14
CA ARG A 15 -25.62 -21.81 31.81
C ARG A 15 -25.99 -20.45 31.24
N LEU A 16 -26.16 -19.42 32.08
CA LEU A 16 -26.44 -18.06 31.63
C LEU A 16 -25.18 -17.25 31.35
N ILE A 17 -24.06 -17.52 32.03
CA ILE A 17 -22.82 -16.76 31.89
C ILE A 17 -22.00 -17.27 30.69
N LEU A 18 -22.07 -18.57 30.39
CA LEU A 18 -21.28 -19.20 29.32
C LEU A 18 -21.55 -18.61 27.91
N PRO A 19 -22.78 -18.36 27.46
CA PRO A 19 -23.04 -17.75 26.17
C PRO A 19 -22.60 -16.27 26.11
N PHE A 20 -22.64 -15.54 27.22
CA PHE A 20 -22.15 -14.17 27.27
C PHE A 20 -20.63 -14.09 27.23
N LEU A 21 -19.92 -15.05 27.82
CA LEU A 21 -18.48 -15.15 27.77
C LEU A 21 -17.99 -15.54 26.35
N LEU A 22 -18.73 -16.40 25.65
CA LEU A 22 -18.45 -16.77 24.27
C LEU A 22 -18.71 -15.62 23.27
N LEU A 23 -19.68 -14.74 23.55
CA LEU A 23 -19.88 -13.53 22.75
C LEU A 23 -18.78 -12.47 23.00
N ALA A 24 -18.22 -12.42 24.20
CA ALA A 24 -17.12 -11.50 24.53
C ALA A 24 -15.75 -11.99 24.00
N LEU A 25 -15.64 -13.30 23.73
CA LEU A 25 -14.49 -13.95 23.10
C LEU A 25 -14.67 -14.18 21.58
N ALA A 26 -15.82 -13.75 21.01
CA ALA A 26 -15.86 -13.59 19.57
C ALA A 26 -14.66 -12.71 19.21
N PRO A 27 -13.64 -13.23 18.47
CA PRO A 27 -12.63 -12.35 17.99
C PRO A 27 -13.43 -11.27 17.27
N HIS A 28 -13.26 -10.03 17.69
CA HIS A 28 -13.53 -8.93 16.82
C HIS A 28 -12.61 -9.22 15.63
N ALA A 29 -13.12 -9.96 14.67
CA ALA A 29 -12.71 -9.85 13.30
C ALA A 29 -13.06 -8.38 12.96
N LEU A 30 -12.30 -7.48 13.58
CA LEU A 30 -12.00 -6.19 13.01
C LEU A 30 -11.62 -6.60 11.61
N ALA A 31 -12.57 -6.41 10.68
CA ALA A 31 -12.28 -6.49 9.28
C ALA A 31 -10.95 -5.76 9.16
N GLN A 32 -9.87 -6.53 9.03
CA GLN A 32 -8.56 -5.95 8.80
C GLN A 32 -8.84 -5.07 7.61
N PRO A 33 -8.76 -3.76 7.75
CA PRO A 33 -9.05 -2.88 6.65
C PRO A 33 -8.18 -3.42 5.52
N ALA A 34 -8.66 -3.36 4.32
CA ALA A 34 -8.05 -3.85 3.09
C ALA A 34 -6.58 -3.40 2.88
N ALA A 35 -5.85 -3.20 3.96
CA ALA A 35 -4.42 -2.90 4.06
C ALA A 35 -3.54 -3.95 3.36
N ASN A 36 -4.11 -5.11 2.99
CA ASN A 36 -3.40 -6.17 2.30
C ASN A 36 -3.59 -6.15 0.78
N ASN A 37 -4.29 -5.16 0.23
CA ASN A 37 -4.59 -5.12 -1.22
C ASN A 37 -3.59 -4.30 -2.04
N PHE A 38 -2.47 -3.87 -1.46
CA PHE A 38 -1.40 -3.20 -2.20
C PHE A 38 -0.07 -3.96 -2.08
N PRO A 39 0.84 -3.81 -3.05
CA PRO A 39 2.08 -4.56 -3.13
C PRO A 39 2.95 -4.40 -1.88
N HIS A 40 3.49 -5.51 -1.37
CA HIS A 40 4.42 -5.47 -0.24
C HIS A 40 5.79 -4.96 -0.67
N LEU A 41 6.42 -4.13 0.16
CA LEU A 41 7.71 -3.52 -0.17
C LEU A 41 8.80 -4.55 -0.54
N PRO A 42 8.97 -5.69 0.16
CA PRO A 42 9.97 -6.70 -0.24
C PRO A 42 9.77 -7.22 -1.67
N GLU A 43 8.53 -7.39 -2.11
CA GLU A 43 8.23 -7.84 -3.48
C GLU A 43 8.55 -6.78 -4.52
N LEU A 44 8.28 -5.51 -4.20
CA LEU A 44 8.63 -4.38 -5.06
C LEU A 44 10.15 -4.27 -5.23
N LEU A 45 10.90 -4.43 -4.13
CA LEU A 45 12.37 -4.42 -4.18
C LEU A 45 12.92 -5.61 -4.97
N GLN A 46 12.35 -6.80 -4.78
CA GLN A 46 12.73 -7.99 -5.55
C GLN A 46 12.41 -7.80 -7.03
N TYR A 47 11.24 -7.24 -7.34
CA TYR A 47 10.86 -6.92 -8.71
C TYR A 47 11.84 -5.93 -9.33
N GLN A 48 12.12 -4.81 -8.66
CA GLN A 48 13.07 -3.80 -9.13
C GLN A 48 14.47 -4.40 -9.37
N ALA A 49 14.97 -5.21 -8.45
CA ALA A 49 16.29 -5.85 -8.59
C ALA A 49 16.37 -6.88 -9.74
N SER A 50 15.23 -7.43 -10.14
CA SER A 50 15.17 -8.47 -11.18
C SER A 50 14.80 -7.93 -12.57
N LYS A 51 14.40 -6.67 -12.70
CA LYS A 51 13.93 -6.07 -13.95
C LYS A 51 14.87 -6.28 -15.15
N SER A 52 16.15 -6.02 -14.95
CA SER A 52 17.16 -6.16 -15.99
C SER A 52 17.39 -7.61 -16.45
N LYS A 53 17.01 -8.61 -15.61
CA LYS A 53 17.28 -10.03 -15.84
C LYS A 53 16.10 -10.78 -16.44
N GLN A 54 14.88 -10.37 -16.17
CA GLN A 54 13.67 -11.18 -16.46
C GLN A 54 12.76 -10.55 -17.52
N GLY A 55 13.04 -9.34 -17.98
CA GLY A 55 12.10 -8.60 -18.82
C GLY A 55 10.76 -8.37 -18.10
N THR A 56 9.79 -7.82 -18.83
CA THR A 56 8.48 -7.40 -18.30
C THR A 56 7.49 -8.54 -18.00
N ARG A 57 7.93 -9.81 -18.02
CA ARG A 57 7.00 -10.96 -17.90
C ARG A 57 6.41 -11.17 -16.51
N TRP A 58 7.10 -10.73 -15.47
CA TRP A 58 6.64 -10.91 -14.10
C TRP A 58 6.15 -9.59 -13.53
N ALA A 59 4.82 -9.44 -13.46
CA ALA A 59 4.19 -8.30 -12.80
C ALA A 59 3.43 -8.80 -11.58
N PRO A 60 3.92 -8.55 -10.35
CA PRO A 60 3.28 -9.02 -9.12
C PRO A 60 1.94 -8.34 -8.88
N PHE A 61 1.62 -7.29 -9.64
CA PHE A 61 0.51 -6.38 -9.35
C PHE A 61 -0.88 -7.00 -9.53
N ARG A 62 -1.02 -8.02 -10.40
CA ARG A 62 -2.31 -8.67 -10.64
C ARG A 62 -2.92 -9.31 -9.39
N LYS A 63 -2.09 -9.84 -8.49
CA LYS A 63 -2.57 -10.46 -7.24
C LYS A 63 -3.18 -9.45 -6.26
N TYR A 64 -2.93 -8.16 -6.46
CA TYR A 64 -3.47 -7.06 -5.67
C TYR A 64 -4.71 -6.41 -6.31
N ALA A 65 -5.40 -7.14 -7.19
CA ALA A 65 -6.54 -6.65 -7.95
C ALA A 65 -6.26 -5.39 -8.80
N MET A 66 -4.97 -5.10 -9.05
CA MET A 66 -4.57 -3.98 -9.91
C MET A 66 -4.82 -4.35 -11.39
N ARG A 67 -5.32 -3.39 -12.13
CA ARG A 67 -5.55 -3.52 -13.58
C ARG A 67 -4.46 -2.77 -14.33
N ARG A 68 -3.96 -3.39 -15.41
CA ARG A 68 -3.12 -2.66 -16.36
C ARG A 68 -3.97 -1.61 -17.07
N MET A 69 -3.55 -0.37 -16.98
CA MET A 69 -4.21 0.75 -17.61
C MET A 69 -3.56 1.05 -18.96
N ARG A 70 -4.39 1.43 -19.93
CA ARG A 70 -3.89 1.89 -21.21
C ARG A 70 -3.36 3.31 -21.06
N LEU A 71 -2.17 3.55 -21.53
CA LEU A 71 -1.58 4.87 -21.57
C LEU A 71 -1.94 5.56 -22.89
N PRO A 72 -2.20 6.87 -22.86
CA PRO A 72 -2.37 7.65 -24.10
C PRO A 72 -1.04 7.72 -24.88
N GLU A 73 -1.14 7.78 -26.19
CA GLU A 73 -0.02 8.18 -27.04
C GLU A 73 0.39 9.64 -26.70
N PRO A 74 1.66 10.02 -26.61
CA PRO A 74 2.86 9.24 -26.98
C PRO A 74 3.51 8.49 -25.80
N ILE A 75 2.91 8.44 -24.61
CA ILE A 75 3.51 7.82 -23.42
C ILE A 75 3.62 6.30 -23.56
N ASP A 76 2.69 5.69 -24.28
CA ASP A 76 2.74 4.26 -24.56
C ASP A 76 3.99 3.87 -25.35
N ALA A 77 4.50 4.78 -26.20
CA ALA A 77 5.72 4.60 -26.95
C ALA A 77 7.00 4.51 -26.08
N SER A 78 6.96 4.98 -24.84
CA SER A 78 8.08 4.90 -23.89
C SER A 78 8.18 3.55 -23.19
N ASN A 79 7.33 2.57 -23.54
CA ASN A 79 7.23 1.26 -22.90
C ASN A 79 6.94 1.30 -21.38
N ASN A 80 6.51 2.42 -20.84
CA ASN A 80 6.07 2.49 -19.46
C ASN A 80 4.79 1.67 -19.26
N HIS A 81 4.69 1.05 -18.11
CA HIS A 81 3.50 0.28 -17.75
C HIS A 81 2.81 0.90 -16.53
N LEU A 82 1.52 1.17 -16.65
CA LEU A 82 0.70 1.68 -15.58
C LEU A 82 -0.23 0.58 -15.07
N TRP A 83 -0.23 0.39 -13.76
CA TRP A 83 -1.15 -0.47 -13.03
C TRP A 83 -1.91 0.37 -12.02
N GLY A 84 -3.22 0.17 -11.92
CA GLY A 84 -4.05 0.96 -11.01
C GLY A 84 -5.09 0.13 -10.28
N TYR A 85 -5.38 0.55 -9.07
CA TYR A 85 -6.50 0.11 -8.24
C TYR A 85 -7.26 1.34 -7.76
N HIS A 86 -8.54 1.47 -8.10
CA HIS A 86 -9.36 2.66 -7.83
C HIS A 86 -8.69 3.96 -8.29
N VAL A 87 -8.13 3.95 -9.49
CA VAL A 87 -7.42 5.09 -10.08
C VAL A 87 -7.89 5.26 -11.51
N SER A 88 -8.01 6.51 -11.94
CA SER A 88 -8.28 6.89 -13.33
C SER A 88 -7.23 7.86 -13.88
N LEU A 89 -7.16 7.87 -15.21
CA LEU A 89 -6.52 8.92 -15.99
C LEU A 89 -7.64 9.75 -16.64
N PRO A 90 -7.59 11.07 -16.53
CA PRO A 90 -8.57 11.92 -17.18
C PRO A 90 -8.34 11.95 -18.71
N ASP A 91 -9.21 11.31 -19.47
CA ASP A 91 -9.10 11.21 -20.93
C ASP A 91 -9.07 12.56 -21.66
N SER A 92 -9.84 13.54 -21.17
CA SER A 92 -10.00 14.84 -21.83
C SER A 92 -8.98 15.92 -21.42
N SER A 93 -8.23 15.71 -20.36
CA SER A 93 -7.28 16.69 -19.81
C SER A 93 -5.84 16.17 -19.70
N PHE A 94 -5.57 15.03 -20.33
CA PHE A 94 -4.24 14.44 -20.33
C PHE A 94 -3.24 15.36 -21.05
N GLN A 95 -2.11 15.62 -20.42
CA GLN A 95 -1.04 16.47 -20.97
C GLN A 95 0.26 15.68 -21.01
N ALA A 96 0.77 15.41 -22.23
CA ALA A 96 2.01 14.67 -22.41
C ALA A 96 3.25 15.35 -21.78
N SER A 97 3.20 16.67 -21.59
CA SER A 97 4.27 17.45 -20.95
C SER A 97 4.28 17.38 -19.41
N ARG A 98 3.22 16.84 -18.79
CA ARG A 98 3.14 16.69 -17.33
C ARG A 98 3.54 15.28 -16.90
N PRO A 99 4.23 15.13 -15.76
CA PRO A 99 4.54 13.83 -15.21
C PRO A 99 3.27 12.98 -15.00
N LEU A 100 3.32 11.70 -15.33
CA LEU A 100 2.17 10.79 -15.31
C LEU A 100 1.55 10.68 -13.92
N ASP A 101 2.39 10.59 -12.88
CA ASP A 101 2.00 10.55 -11.48
C ASP A 101 1.13 11.74 -11.05
N ARG A 102 1.33 12.91 -11.68
CA ARG A 102 0.57 14.14 -11.43
C ARG A 102 -0.78 14.21 -12.13
N GLN A 103 -1.06 13.26 -12.99
CA GLN A 103 -2.29 13.22 -13.78
C GLN A 103 -3.24 12.13 -13.29
N LEU A 104 -2.77 11.24 -12.42
CA LEU A 104 -3.59 10.21 -11.82
C LEU A 104 -4.57 10.80 -10.82
N LYS A 105 -5.78 10.24 -10.77
CA LYS A 105 -6.81 10.60 -9.81
C LYS A 105 -7.26 9.38 -9.03
N ALA A 106 -7.49 9.57 -7.73
CA ALA A 106 -8.11 8.56 -6.89
C ALA A 106 -9.62 8.55 -7.15
N ASP A 107 -10.16 7.36 -7.47
CA ASP A 107 -11.59 7.15 -7.70
C ASP A 107 -12.27 6.45 -6.50
N GLY A 108 -11.55 6.26 -5.39
CA GLY A 108 -12.08 5.60 -4.22
C GLY A 108 -11.08 5.47 -3.09
N PRO A 109 -11.50 4.84 -1.97
CA PRO A 109 -10.62 4.58 -0.85
C PRO A 109 -9.51 3.61 -1.25
N LEU A 110 -8.35 3.78 -0.63
CA LEU A 110 -7.16 2.95 -0.87
C LEU A 110 -6.70 2.96 -2.34
N ALA A 111 -6.98 4.05 -3.07
CA ALA A 111 -6.49 4.23 -4.42
C ALA A 111 -4.97 4.09 -4.48
N PHE A 112 -4.49 3.35 -5.47
CA PHE A 112 -3.09 3.00 -5.59
C PHE A 112 -2.71 2.79 -7.05
N ALA A 113 -1.58 3.34 -7.46
CA ALA A 113 -1.04 3.14 -8.79
C ALA A 113 0.44 2.77 -8.76
N VAL A 114 0.85 1.99 -9.74
CA VAL A 114 2.25 1.67 -10.00
C VAL A 114 2.59 2.05 -11.43
N ILE A 115 3.57 2.91 -11.58
CA ILE A 115 4.18 3.28 -12.85
C ILE A 115 5.50 2.52 -12.94
N ASP A 116 5.56 1.58 -13.84
CA ASP A 116 6.74 0.77 -14.05
C ASP A 116 7.50 1.29 -15.26
N HIS A 117 8.70 1.81 -15.01
CA HIS A 117 9.65 2.25 -16.05
C HIS A 117 10.62 1.09 -16.32
N PRO A 118 10.53 0.35 -17.43
CA PRO A 118 11.29 -0.88 -17.65
C PRO A 118 12.80 -0.72 -17.54
N ALA A 119 13.32 0.41 -17.99
CA ALA A 119 14.76 0.74 -17.95
C ALA A 119 15.15 1.60 -16.72
N GLY A 120 14.24 1.83 -15.78
CA GLY A 120 14.45 2.79 -14.72
C GLY A 120 13.78 2.41 -13.39
N SER A 121 13.19 3.42 -12.75
CA SER A 121 12.57 3.29 -11.46
C SER A 121 11.19 2.62 -11.51
N LEU A 122 10.72 2.25 -10.33
CA LEU A 122 9.35 1.87 -10.05
C LEU A 122 8.73 2.97 -9.19
N GLN A 123 7.67 3.59 -9.67
CA GLN A 123 6.99 4.66 -8.96
C GLN A 123 5.63 4.18 -8.46
N LEU A 124 5.33 4.47 -7.19
CA LEU A 124 4.07 4.14 -6.55
C LEU A 124 3.38 5.43 -6.13
N VAL A 125 2.15 5.62 -6.56
CA VAL A 125 1.31 6.76 -6.19
C VAL A 125 0.15 6.27 -5.33
N PHE A 126 -0.06 6.89 -4.19
CA PHE A 126 -1.16 6.54 -3.28
C PHE A 126 -1.62 7.76 -2.49
N TRP A 127 -2.90 7.74 -2.10
CA TRP A 127 -3.57 8.91 -1.48
C TRP A 127 -3.88 8.69 0.01
N ASP A 128 -3.80 7.45 0.49
CA ASP A 128 -4.15 7.13 1.87
C ASP A 128 -2.92 7.18 2.78
N LYS A 129 -2.99 8.00 3.84
CA LYS A 129 -1.94 8.11 4.86
C LYS A 129 -1.63 6.78 5.56
N ARG A 130 -2.59 5.84 5.62
CA ARG A 130 -2.37 4.52 6.20
C ARG A 130 -1.40 3.70 5.35
N ILE A 131 -1.50 3.79 4.02
CA ILE A 131 -0.56 3.16 3.09
C ILE A 131 0.84 3.75 3.27
N TYR A 132 0.94 5.09 3.39
CA TYR A 132 2.21 5.76 3.67
C TYR A 132 2.87 5.23 4.95
N ARG A 133 2.11 5.17 6.06
CA ARG A 133 2.62 4.67 7.35
C ARG A 133 3.10 3.22 7.23
N HIS A 134 2.35 2.40 6.55
CA HIS A 134 2.71 1.00 6.32
C HIS A 134 4.04 0.87 5.56
N TYR A 135 4.24 1.63 4.49
CA TYR A 135 5.52 1.63 3.78
C TYR A 135 6.66 2.19 4.63
N ALA A 136 6.44 3.25 5.37
CA ALA A 136 7.46 3.81 6.29
C ALA A 136 7.91 2.79 7.34
N GLU A 137 6.96 2.04 7.92
CA GLU A 137 7.25 0.94 8.86
C GLU A 137 8.04 -0.19 8.19
N TRP A 138 7.67 -0.58 6.97
CA TRP A 138 8.39 -1.60 6.22
C TRP A 138 9.82 -1.18 5.86
N ILE A 139 10.00 0.06 5.39
CA ILE A 139 11.32 0.65 5.08
C ILE A 139 12.24 0.54 6.30
N ALA A 140 11.77 0.96 7.47
CA ALA A 140 12.53 0.86 8.71
C ALA A 140 12.81 -0.61 9.10
N ARG A 141 11.78 -1.48 9.04
CA ARG A 141 11.88 -2.89 9.42
C ARG A 141 12.89 -3.68 8.60
N ILE A 142 13.02 -3.39 7.30
CA ILE A 142 13.99 -4.06 6.42
C ILE A 142 15.37 -3.39 6.43
N GLY A 143 15.57 -2.38 7.29
CA GLY A 143 16.87 -1.79 7.58
C GLY A 143 17.31 -0.68 6.64
N PHE A 144 16.38 -0.02 5.92
CA PHE A 144 16.69 1.24 5.29
C PHE A 144 16.71 2.37 6.33
N THR A 145 17.66 3.26 6.21
CA THR A 145 17.80 4.45 7.06
C THR A 145 17.58 5.72 6.27
N LEU A 146 17.02 6.73 6.92
CA LEU A 146 16.86 8.05 6.34
C LEU A 146 18.24 8.66 6.08
N SER A 147 18.64 8.82 4.82
CA SER A 147 19.94 9.36 4.43
C SER A 147 19.91 10.87 4.23
N SER A 148 18.78 11.41 3.79
CA SER A 148 18.60 12.84 3.66
C SER A 148 17.12 13.22 3.76
N GLN A 149 16.88 14.37 4.35
CA GLN A 149 15.61 15.06 4.34
C GLN A 149 15.86 16.48 3.84
N ARG A 150 15.28 16.82 2.72
CA ARG A 150 15.34 18.19 2.20
C ARG A 150 14.08 18.93 2.62
N PRO A 151 14.12 19.82 3.62
CA PRO A 151 12.93 20.50 4.14
C PRO A 151 12.17 21.28 3.06
N SER A 152 12.89 21.81 2.07
CA SER A 152 12.31 22.58 0.96
C SER A 152 11.68 21.71 -0.15
N SER A 153 11.90 20.41 -0.17
CA SER A 153 11.47 19.55 -1.27
C SER A 153 10.42 18.50 -0.91
N ASN A 154 10.03 18.39 0.37
CA ASN A 154 9.12 17.36 0.87
C ASN A 154 9.55 15.93 0.48
N ILE A 155 10.84 15.71 0.28
CA ILE A 155 11.41 14.43 -0.13
C ILE A 155 12.16 13.79 1.04
N LEU A 156 11.82 12.55 1.33
CA LEU A 156 12.50 11.68 2.28
C LEU A 156 13.27 10.62 1.50
N SER A 157 14.60 10.62 1.60
CA SER A 157 15.46 9.67 0.90
C SER A 157 15.98 8.61 1.86
N TYR A 158 15.77 7.35 1.50
CA TYR A 158 16.16 6.19 2.29
C TYR A 158 17.22 5.37 1.56
N ARG A 159 18.23 4.92 2.28
CA ARG A 159 19.33 4.09 1.79
C ARG A 159 19.54 2.92 2.73
N LYS A 160 20.07 1.84 2.18
CA LYS A 160 20.54 0.70 2.97
C LYS A 160 21.95 0.36 2.54
N GLU A 161 22.84 0.22 3.50
CA GLU A 161 24.23 -0.14 3.26
C GLU A 161 24.34 -1.46 2.49
N GLY A 162 25.23 -1.51 1.52
CA GLY A 162 25.44 -2.68 0.66
C GLY A 162 24.40 -2.90 -0.43
N LEU A 163 23.38 -2.01 -0.57
CA LEU A 163 22.41 -2.07 -1.65
C LEU A 163 22.54 -0.84 -2.57
N SER A 164 22.52 -1.08 -3.88
CA SER A 164 22.39 -0.01 -4.88
C SER A 164 20.99 0.59 -4.90
N ILE A 165 19.98 -0.19 -4.56
CA ILE A 165 18.58 0.25 -4.53
C ILE A 165 18.38 1.31 -3.46
N HIS A 166 17.65 2.35 -3.81
CA HIS A 166 17.22 3.41 -2.91
C HIS A 166 15.73 3.71 -3.04
N ILE A 167 15.17 4.33 -2.01
CA ILE A 167 13.77 4.67 -1.93
C ILE A 167 13.65 6.14 -1.62
N ASP A 168 12.94 6.88 -2.46
CA ASP A 168 12.60 8.27 -2.22
C ASP A 168 11.08 8.40 -2.05
N ILE A 169 10.63 9.11 -1.02
CA ILE A 169 9.21 9.40 -0.80
C ILE A 169 9.00 10.90 -0.89
N THR A 170 8.23 11.32 -1.87
CA THR A 170 7.75 12.70 -1.99
C THR A 170 6.37 12.81 -1.36
N ILE A 171 6.21 13.75 -0.44
CA ILE A 171 4.95 14.00 0.25
C ILE A 171 4.33 15.27 -0.34
N TRP A 172 3.18 15.10 -0.99
CA TRP A 172 2.39 16.22 -1.50
C TRP A 172 1.17 16.50 -0.61
N ALA A 173 0.46 17.56 -0.89
CA ALA A 173 -0.71 17.94 -0.10
C ALA A 173 -1.83 16.89 -0.17
N ASP A 174 -1.98 16.22 -1.30
CA ASP A 174 -3.08 15.33 -1.65
C ASP A 174 -2.68 13.87 -1.87
N CYS A 175 -1.38 13.59 -2.07
CA CYS A 175 -0.91 12.23 -2.32
C CYS A 175 0.55 12.02 -1.93
N TYR A 176 1.01 10.79 -2.07
CA TYR A 176 2.38 10.34 -1.84
C TYR A 176 2.92 9.69 -3.12
N LEU A 177 4.16 10.00 -3.46
CA LEU A 177 4.91 9.31 -4.49
C LEU A 177 6.09 8.59 -3.83
N MET A 178 6.14 7.27 -3.92
CA MET A 178 7.32 6.49 -3.54
C MET A 178 8.02 6.01 -4.81
N GLU A 179 9.29 6.36 -4.95
CA GLU A 179 10.14 5.92 -6.05
C GLU A 179 11.19 4.94 -5.56
N ILE A 180 11.29 3.79 -6.23
CA ILE A 180 12.30 2.76 -5.99
C ILE A 180 13.19 2.72 -7.23
N SER A 181 14.47 3.03 -7.07
CA SER A 181 15.44 3.08 -8.14
C SER A 181 16.79 2.48 -7.73
N GLY A 182 17.61 2.07 -8.70
CA GLY A 182 18.91 1.43 -8.44
C GLY A 182 19.50 0.77 -9.68
#